data_b8e9e560abcc3cad33f308decf6b94fd
#
_entry.id   b8e9e560abcc3cad33f308decf6b94fd
#
_cell.length_a   1.000
_cell.length_b   1.000
_cell.length_c   1.000
_cell.angle_alpha   90.00
_cell.angle_beta   90.00
_cell.angle_gamma   90.00
#
_symmetry.space_group_name_H-M   'P 1'
#
loop_
_entity.id
_entity.type
_entity.pdbx_description
1 polymer ?
#
loop_
_entity_poly.entity_id
_entity_poly.type
_entity_poly.pdbx_seq_one_letter_code
_entity_poly.pdbx_strand_id
1 'polypeptide(L)'
;MAITKRTEQDKIEVVGEFKMIQVRTATVIEEDGVEISRSFHRHVVAPDSDSSGESADVKAMVAQFHTDTVKAAYKKHLEDSAPVSE
;
A
#
# COMPACT_ATOMS: atom_id res chain seq x y z
N MET A 1 24.00 7.73 24.70
CA MET A 1 23.76 7.39 23.31
C MET A 1 22.37 6.76 23.20
N ALA A 2 21.48 7.41 22.46
CA ALA A 2 20.11 6.94 22.30
C ALA A 2 19.85 6.54 20.84
N ILE A 3 19.54 5.28 20.63
CA ILE A 3 19.17 4.78 19.32
C ILE A 3 17.67 4.57 19.31
N THR A 4 17.00 5.19 18.35
CA THR A 4 15.56 5.08 18.19
C THR A 4 15.23 4.54 16.82
N LYS A 5 14.10 3.85 16.74
CA LYS A 5 13.58 3.30 15.50
C LYS A 5 12.15 3.79 15.32
N ARG A 6 11.85 4.33 14.16
CA ARG A 6 10.48 4.69 13.81
C ARG A 6 10.14 4.22 12.42
N THR A 7 8.86 4.03 12.18
CA THR A 7 8.37 3.70 10.85
C THR A 7 7.39 4.76 10.41
N GLU A 8 7.39 5.06 9.12
CA GLU A 8 6.44 6.00 8.55
C GLU A 8 6.08 5.57 7.13
N GLN A 9 4.82 5.80 6.74
CA GLN A 9 4.41 5.59 5.36
C GLN A 9 4.70 6.89 4.62
N ASP A 10 5.87 6.95 4.01
CA ASP A 10 6.37 8.19 3.43
C ASP A 10 5.91 8.43 1.99
N LYS A 11 5.24 7.44 1.40
CA LYS A 11 4.71 7.58 0.05
C LYS A 11 3.50 6.67 -0.12
N ILE A 12 2.39 7.24 -0.55
CA ILE A 12 1.17 6.50 -0.87
C ILE A 12 0.72 6.99 -2.24
N GLU A 13 0.60 6.08 -3.21
CA GLU A 13 0.21 6.42 -4.57
C GLU A 13 -0.98 5.59 -5.02
N VAL A 14 -1.84 6.19 -5.84
CA VAL A 14 -2.90 5.47 -6.53
C VAL A 14 -2.50 5.36 -8.00
N VAL A 15 -2.42 4.14 -8.51
CA VAL A 15 -1.86 3.86 -9.83
C VAL A 15 -2.82 3.02 -10.66
N GLY A 16 -2.96 3.41 -11.92
CA GLY A 16 -3.67 2.63 -12.92
C GLY A 16 -5.19 2.77 -12.88
N GLU A 17 -5.84 2.09 -13.82
CA GLU A 17 -7.30 2.16 -13.95
C GLU A 17 -8.03 1.45 -12.81
N PHE A 18 -7.38 0.49 -12.16
CA PHE A 18 -7.97 -0.23 -11.03
C PHE A 18 -7.60 0.39 -9.69
N LYS A 19 -6.98 1.57 -9.71
CA LYS A 19 -6.67 2.32 -8.49
C LYS A 19 -5.88 1.48 -7.49
N MET A 20 -4.83 0.82 -7.96
CA MET A 20 -3.92 0.11 -7.07
C MET A 20 -3.24 1.11 -6.15
N ILE A 21 -3.30 0.86 -4.84
CA ILE A 21 -2.69 1.74 -3.87
C ILE A 21 -1.32 1.18 -3.50
N GLN A 22 -0.28 1.92 -3.86
CA GLN A 22 1.10 1.54 -3.54
C GLN A 22 1.54 2.29 -2.30
N VAL A 23 1.98 1.54 -1.29
CA VAL A 23 2.39 2.10 -0.01
C VAL A 23 3.86 1.81 0.22
N ARG A 24 4.64 2.85 0.48
CA ARG A 24 6.04 2.68 0.86
C ARG A 24 6.18 3.03 2.33
N THR A 25 6.70 2.08 3.09
CA THR A 25 6.96 2.26 4.52
C THR A 25 8.47 2.42 4.72
N ALA A 26 8.87 3.52 5.33
CA ALA A 26 10.27 3.76 5.66
C ALA A 26 10.51 3.36 7.11
N THR A 27 11.58 2.62 7.35
CA THR A 27 12.07 2.35 8.69
C THR A 27 13.31 3.19 8.90
N VAL A 28 13.25 4.11 9.85
CA VAL A 28 14.30 5.07 10.11
C VAL A 28 14.95 4.76 11.44
N ILE A 29 16.26 4.67 11.44
CA ILE A 29 17.04 4.48 12.66
C ILE A 29 17.84 5.75 12.91
N GLU A 30 17.69 6.28 14.11
CA GLU A 30 18.33 7.53 14.50
C GLU A 30 19.18 7.31 15.74
N GLU A 31 20.30 8.04 15.80
CA GLU A 31 21.16 8.07 16.98
C GLU A 31 21.24 9.53 17.43
N ASP A 32 20.82 9.79 18.66
CA ASP A 32 20.79 11.12 19.25
C ASP A 32 20.08 12.15 18.36
N GLY A 33 18.99 11.74 17.71
CA GLY A 33 18.20 12.60 16.86
C GLY A 33 18.70 12.71 15.42
N VAL A 34 19.79 12.04 15.08
CA VAL A 34 20.35 12.08 13.72
C VAL A 34 20.10 10.75 13.02
N GLU A 35 19.53 10.83 11.82
CA GLU A 35 19.24 9.64 11.04
C GLU A 35 20.56 8.99 10.59
N ILE A 36 20.72 7.70 10.92
CA ILE A 36 21.90 6.95 10.53
C ILE A 36 21.60 5.83 9.55
N SER A 37 20.33 5.43 9.43
CA SER A 37 19.95 4.38 8.48
C SER A 37 18.48 4.54 8.10
N ARG A 38 18.16 4.21 6.85
CA ARG A 38 16.78 4.22 6.36
C ARG A 38 16.61 3.07 5.39
N SER A 39 15.59 2.28 5.62
CA SER A 39 15.21 1.20 4.71
C SER A 39 13.76 1.35 4.30
N PHE A 40 13.39 0.74 3.17
CA PHE A 40 12.06 0.88 2.60
C PHE A 40 11.42 -0.48 2.36
N HIS A 41 10.13 -0.53 2.61
CA HIS A 41 9.31 -1.69 2.28
C HIS A 41 8.09 -1.20 1.49
N ARG A 42 7.79 -1.86 0.40
CA ARG A 42 6.63 -1.51 -0.43
C ARG A 42 5.61 -2.63 -0.41
N HIS A 43 4.35 -2.26 -0.34
CA HIS A 43 3.27 -3.21 -0.55
C HIS A 43 2.17 -2.54 -1.37
N VAL A 44 1.29 -3.36 -1.95
CA VAL A 44 0.21 -2.89 -2.81
C VAL A 44 -1.12 -3.34 -2.22
N VAL A 45 -2.07 -2.42 -2.19
CA VAL A 45 -3.45 -2.71 -1.79
C VAL A 45 -4.30 -2.70 -3.06
N ALA A 46 -4.74 -3.89 -3.49
CA ALA A 46 -5.59 -4.04 -4.67
C ALA A 46 -7.06 -3.84 -4.29
N PRO A 47 -7.96 -3.60 -5.28
CA PRO A 47 -9.38 -3.42 -4.98
C PRO A 47 -10.04 -4.59 -4.25
N ASP A 48 -9.51 -5.81 -4.42
CA ASP A 48 -10.03 -7.00 -3.75
C ASP A 48 -9.29 -7.35 -2.45
N SER A 49 -8.34 -6.54 -2.04
CA SER A 49 -7.56 -6.79 -0.83
C SER A 49 -8.29 -6.37 0.43
N ASP A 50 -8.02 -7.08 1.51
CA ASP A 50 -8.52 -6.70 2.84
C ASP A 50 -7.66 -5.54 3.36
N SER A 51 -8.29 -4.40 3.59
CA SER A 51 -7.62 -3.20 4.08
C SER A 51 -7.74 -3.00 5.57
N SER A 52 -8.31 -3.97 6.30
CA SER A 52 -8.57 -3.81 7.74
C SER A 52 -7.30 -3.57 8.57
N GLY A 53 -6.17 -4.09 8.11
CA GLY A 53 -4.88 -3.90 8.78
C GLY A 53 -4.08 -2.69 8.30
N GLU A 54 -4.62 -1.90 7.38
CA GLU A 54 -3.92 -0.74 6.83
C GLU A 54 -4.06 0.49 7.71
N SER A 55 -3.20 1.49 7.45
CA SER A 55 -3.28 2.76 8.17
C SER A 55 -4.57 3.50 7.86
N ALA A 56 -4.91 4.48 8.68
CA ALA A 56 -6.09 5.31 8.47
C ALA A 56 -6.05 6.02 7.11
N ASP A 57 -4.88 6.49 6.69
CA ASP A 57 -4.72 7.15 5.40
C ASP A 57 -4.99 6.19 4.24
N VAL A 58 -4.45 4.98 4.32
CA VAL A 58 -4.68 3.97 3.28
C VAL A 58 -6.14 3.55 3.25
N LYS A 59 -6.77 3.36 4.41
CA LYS A 59 -8.21 3.04 4.49
C LYS A 59 -9.06 4.14 3.87
N ALA A 60 -8.71 5.39 4.09
CA ALA A 60 -9.42 6.53 3.49
C ALA A 60 -9.29 6.50 1.95
N MET A 61 -8.11 6.17 1.44
CA MET A 61 -7.90 6.04 0.00
C MET A 61 -8.68 4.86 -0.58
N VAL A 62 -8.73 3.74 0.12
CA VAL A 62 -9.56 2.59 -0.26
C VAL A 62 -11.02 3.00 -0.37
N ALA A 63 -11.54 3.70 0.62
CA ALA A 63 -12.92 4.17 0.61
C ALA A 63 -13.19 5.12 -0.55
N GLN A 64 -12.21 5.96 -0.90
CA GLN A 64 -12.35 6.95 -1.97
C GLN A 64 -12.24 6.32 -3.36
N PHE A 65 -11.29 5.41 -3.57
CA PHE A 65 -10.94 4.93 -4.90
C PHE A 65 -11.40 3.51 -5.20
N HIS A 66 -11.52 2.65 -4.21
CA HIS A 66 -11.97 1.28 -4.41
C HIS A 66 -13.49 1.21 -4.31
N THR A 67 -14.16 1.85 -5.27
CA THR A 67 -15.61 1.83 -5.36
C THR A 67 -16.11 0.48 -5.85
N ASP A 68 -17.41 0.23 -5.75
CA ASP A 68 -18.01 -1.00 -6.26
C ASP A 68 -17.74 -1.18 -7.75
N THR A 69 -17.75 -0.08 -8.51
CA THR A 69 -17.45 -0.12 -9.94
C THR A 69 -16.01 -0.57 -10.19
N VAL A 70 -15.04 -0.03 -9.44
CA VAL A 70 -13.64 -0.41 -9.57
C VAL A 70 -13.42 -1.86 -9.15
N LYS A 71 -14.04 -2.27 -8.05
CA LYS A 71 -13.95 -3.66 -7.58
C LYS A 71 -14.49 -4.65 -8.60
N ALA A 72 -15.64 -4.33 -9.21
CA ALA A 72 -16.23 -5.18 -10.23
C ALA A 72 -15.37 -5.25 -11.47
N ALA A 73 -14.81 -4.13 -11.91
CA ALA A 73 -13.93 -4.08 -13.08
C ALA A 73 -12.65 -4.88 -12.83
N TYR A 74 -12.08 -4.78 -11.65
CA TYR A 74 -10.88 -5.52 -11.28
C TYR A 74 -11.15 -7.02 -11.24
N LYS A 75 -12.28 -7.42 -10.66
CA LYS A 75 -12.68 -8.83 -10.61
C LYS A 75 -12.82 -9.40 -12.01
N LYS A 76 -13.47 -8.66 -12.91
CA LYS A 76 -13.61 -9.06 -14.30
C LYS A 76 -12.27 -9.17 -15.00
N HIS A 77 -11.38 -8.22 -14.75
CA HIS A 77 -10.02 -8.25 -15.30
C HIS A 77 -9.27 -9.51 -14.88
N LEU A 78 -9.34 -9.88 -13.61
CA LEU A 78 -8.71 -11.10 -13.11
C LEU A 78 -9.30 -12.35 -13.75
N GLU A 79 -10.62 -12.40 -13.93
CA GLU A 79 -11.29 -13.52 -14.58
C GLU A 79 -10.86 -13.64 -16.04
N ASP A 80 -10.80 -12.51 -16.76
CA ASP A 80 -10.42 -12.48 -18.17
C ASP A 80 -8.93 -12.74 -18.40
N SER A 81 -8.10 -12.40 -17.43
CA SER A 81 -6.64 -12.52 -17.52
C SER A 81 -6.09 -13.73 -16.78
N ALA A 82 -6.94 -14.48 -16.11
CA ALA A 82 -6.50 -15.65 -15.36
C ALA A 82 -5.86 -16.66 -16.30
N PRO A 83 -4.72 -17.24 -15.93
CA PRO A 83 -4.09 -18.26 -16.77
C PRO A 83 -5.04 -19.46 -16.90
N VAL A 84 -5.04 -20.04 -18.09
CA VAL A 84 -5.82 -21.23 -18.31
C VAL A 84 -5.23 -22.36 -17.48
N SER A 85 -6.06 -22.95 -16.64
CA SER A 85 -5.63 -24.07 -15.82
C SER A 85 -5.59 -25.34 -16.67
N GLU A 86 -4.46 -25.94 -16.69
CA GLU A 86 -4.26 -27.16 -17.45
C GLU A 86 -4.37 -28.37 -16.53
#